data_64be0ccee7b83dfb800b779f5ae4c39e
#
_entry.id   64be0ccee7b83dfb800b779f5ae4c39e
#
_cell.length_a   1.000
_cell.length_b   1.000
_cell.length_c   1.000
_cell.angle_alpha   90.00
_cell.angle_beta   90.00
_cell.angle_gamma   90.00
#
_symmetry.space_group_name_H-M   'P 1'
#
loop_
_entity.id
_entity.type
_entity.pdbx_description
1 polymer ?
#
loop_
_entity_poly.entity_id
_entity_poly.type
_entity_poly.pdbx_seq_one_letter_code
_entity_poly.pdbx_strand_id
1 'polypeptide(L)'
;TTTIVNGAGDKDAIQARIGQIKTQIENTTSDYDKEKLQERLAKMAGGVAVLYVGAPSEVEMKEKKDRVDDALHATRAAIEEGTVPGGGVAYIRAIEALEGLKGENEDETTGIEIVKRAIEEPLRQIVANAGKEGAVVVQKVKEGKGDFGYNARTDKYENLCAAGVIDPAKVTRVALENAASIAGMFLTT
;
A
#
# COMPACT_ATOMS: atom_id res chain seq x y z
N THR A 1 0.50 20.82 14.85
CA THR A 1 -0.88 20.38 15.16
C THR A 1 -1.03 20.26 16.66
N THR A 2 -2.12 20.80 17.22
CA THR A 2 -2.43 20.67 18.65
C THR A 2 -3.46 19.55 18.82
N THR A 3 -3.17 18.59 19.68
CA THR A 3 -4.09 17.50 20.03
C THR A 3 -4.59 17.71 21.46
N ILE A 4 -5.92 17.72 21.64
CA ILE A 4 -6.56 17.81 22.94
C ILE A 4 -7.10 16.43 23.31
N VAL A 5 -6.62 15.87 24.41
CA VAL A 5 -7.06 14.58 24.95
C VAL A 5 -7.96 14.85 26.17
N ASN A 6 -9.08 14.12 26.29
CA ASN A 6 -10.06 14.30 27.37
C ASN A 6 -10.63 15.75 27.44
N GLY A 7 -11.09 16.27 26.30
CA GLY A 7 -11.74 17.57 26.23
C GLY A 7 -12.99 17.65 27.12
N ALA A 8 -13.34 18.87 27.54
CA ALA A 8 -14.48 19.16 28.43
C ALA A 8 -15.75 19.59 27.69
N GLY A 9 -15.98 19.12 26.49
CA GLY A 9 -17.16 19.46 25.67
C GLY A 9 -18.42 18.71 26.08
N ASP A 10 -19.58 19.33 25.77
CA ASP A 10 -20.88 18.70 25.95
C ASP A 10 -21.02 17.47 25.02
N LYS A 11 -21.42 16.32 25.60
CA LYS A 11 -21.52 15.04 24.89
C LYS A 11 -22.57 15.07 23.78
N ASP A 12 -23.69 15.74 23.97
CA ASP A 12 -24.75 15.81 22.97
C ASP A 12 -24.34 16.67 21.77
N ALA A 13 -23.63 17.78 22.05
CA ALA A 13 -23.05 18.61 21.00
C ALA A 13 -21.97 17.86 20.17
N ILE A 14 -21.15 17.03 20.83
CA ILE A 14 -20.15 16.17 20.15
C ILE A 14 -20.86 15.13 19.28
N GLN A 15 -21.90 14.46 19.75
CA GLN A 15 -22.66 13.49 18.97
C GLN A 15 -23.36 14.14 17.78
N ALA A 16 -23.96 15.32 17.97
CA ALA A 16 -24.53 16.08 16.87
C ALA A 16 -23.51 16.43 15.79
N ARG A 17 -22.28 16.82 16.20
CA ARG A 17 -21.18 17.09 15.28
C ARG A 17 -20.69 15.85 14.54
N ILE A 18 -20.62 14.71 15.22
CA ILE A 18 -20.31 13.42 14.59
C ILE A 18 -21.36 13.08 13.52
N GLY A 19 -22.64 13.27 13.80
CA GLY A 19 -23.72 13.09 12.83
C GLY A 19 -23.57 13.99 11.60
N GLN A 20 -23.27 15.27 11.80
CA GLN A 20 -23.03 16.21 10.70
C GLN A 20 -21.85 15.77 9.81
N ILE A 21 -20.75 15.31 10.40
CA ILE A 21 -19.57 14.85 9.63
C ILE A 21 -19.90 13.60 8.84
N LYS A 22 -20.67 12.64 9.38
CA LYS A 22 -21.11 11.45 8.65
C LYS A 22 -21.93 11.84 7.42
N THR A 23 -22.90 12.75 7.57
CA THR A 23 -23.68 13.26 6.45
C THR A 23 -22.82 13.98 5.41
N GLN A 24 -21.79 14.73 5.84
CA GLN A 24 -20.84 15.35 4.90
C GLN A 24 -20.03 14.33 4.12
N ILE A 25 -19.61 13.20 4.74
CA ILE A 25 -18.89 12.10 4.08
C ILE A 25 -19.77 11.45 2.99
N GLU A 26 -21.05 11.28 3.26
CA GLU A 26 -22.00 10.70 2.30
C GLU A 26 -22.26 11.62 1.10
N ASN A 27 -22.25 12.93 1.31
CA ASN A 27 -22.61 13.91 0.29
C ASN A 27 -21.40 14.46 -0.49
N THR A 28 -20.17 14.24 -0.05
CA THR A 28 -18.99 14.74 -0.76
C THR A 28 -18.63 13.87 -1.96
N THR A 29 -18.31 14.53 -3.07
CA THR A 29 -17.82 13.88 -4.30
C THR A 29 -16.31 13.92 -4.44
N SER A 30 -15.60 14.63 -3.55
CA SER A 30 -14.14 14.76 -3.53
C SER A 30 -13.54 13.68 -2.64
N ASP A 31 -12.72 12.81 -3.20
CA ASP A 31 -12.02 11.77 -2.45
C ASP A 31 -11.09 12.36 -1.37
N TYR A 32 -10.43 13.49 -1.66
CA TYR A 32 -9.60 14.20 -0.69
C TYR A 32 -10.41 14.71 0.51
N ASP A 33 -11.56 15.36 0.25
CA ASP A 33 -12.42 15.86 1.33
C ASP A 33 -13.01 14.71 2.16
N LYS A 34 -13.38 13.62 1.50
CA LYS A 34 -13.86 12.39 2.13
C LYS A 34 -12.83 11.83 3.11
N GLU A 35 -11.57 11.72 2.69
CA GLU A 35 -10.47 11.27 3.54
C GLU A 35 -10.29 12.18 4.76
N LYS A 36 -10.29 13.50 4.57
CA LYS A 36 -10.15 14.47 5.66
C LYS A 36 -11.32 14.47 6.65
N LEU A 37 -12.53 14.27 6.15
CA LEU A 37 -13.71 14.12 6.99
C LEU A 37 -13.69 12.80 7.78
N GLN A 38 -13.26 11.69 7.18
CA GLN A 38 -13.09 10.41 7.87
C GLN A 38 -12.02 10.48 8.96
N GLU A 39 -10.88 11.14 8.71
CA GLU A 39 -9.85 11.37 9.71
C GLU A 39 -10.40 12.18 10.89
N ARG A 40 -11.19 13.25 10.63
CA ARG A 40 -11.84 14.05 11.66
C ARG A 40 -12.85 13.25 12.47
N LEU A 41 -13.67 12.44 11.80
CA LEU A 41 -14.64 11.55 12.42
C LEU A 41 -13.97 10.56 13.36
N ALA A 42 -12.88 9.93 12.93
CA ALA A 42 -12.13 8.96 13.73
C ALA A 42 -11.58 9.59 15.02
N LYS A 43 -11.05 10.81 14.94
CA LYS A 43 -10.55 11.56 16.11
C LYS A 43 -11.65 11.93 17.10
N MET A 44 -12.88 12.17 16.63
CA MET A 44 -14.01 12.55 17.48
C MET A 44 -14.76 11.34 18.07
N ALA A 45 -14.92 10.28 17.28
CA ALA A 45 -15.72 9.12 17.66
C ALA A 45 -14.92 7.99 18.31
N GLY A 46 -13.65 7.84 17.96
CA GLY A 46 -12.79 6.73 18.39
C GLY A 46 -11.84 7.04 19.55
N GLY A 47 -11.74 8.29 19.95
CA GLY A 47 -10.74 8.73 20.93
C GLY A 47 -9.33 8.85 20.34
N VAL A 48 -8.35 9.07 21.20
CA VAL A 48 -6.93 9.23 20.83
C VAL A 48 -6.12 8.14 21.50
N ALA A 49 -5.48 7.28 20.69
CA ALA A 49 -4.47 6.35 21.18
C ALA A 49 -3.09 7.02 21.11
N VAL A 50 -2.32 6.91 22.19
CA VAL A 50 -0.95 7.42 22.25
C VAL A 50 0.00 6.24 22.36
N LEU A 51 0.86 6.08 21.35
CA LEU A 51 1.91 5.06 21.35
C LEU A 51 3.24 5.71 21.71
N TYR A 52 3.79 5.32 22.85
CA TYR A 52 5.12 5.77 23.28
C TYR A 52 6.20 4.91 22.66
N VAL A 53 7.13 5.55 21.96
CA VAL A 53 8.27 4.89 21.31
C VAL A 53 9.55 5.28 22.04
N GLY A 54 10.37 4.29 22.39
CA GLY A 54 11.65 4.51 23.04
C GLY A 54 12.74 3.58 22.49
N ALA A 55 13.97 4.02 22.54
CA ALA A 55 15.17 3.25 22.18
C ALA A 55 16.38 3.78 22.97
N PRO A 56 17.50 3.00 23.02
CA PRO A 56 18.72 3.41 23.73
C PRO A 56 19.40 4.64 23.14
N SER A 57 19.25 4.91 21.84
CA SER A 57 19.81 6.07 21.15
C SER A 57 18.73 6.88 20.43
N GLU A 58 19.01 8.16 20.18
CA GLU A 58 18.11 9.05 19.45
C GLU A 58 17.89 8.59 17.99
N VAL A 59 18.93 8.07 17.34
CA VAL A 59 18.85 7.56 15.97
C VAL A 59 17.93 6.35 15.90
N GLU A 60 18.09 5.38 16.79
CA GLU A 60 17.23 4.20 16.86
C GLU A 60 15.78 4.56 17.23
N MET A 61 15.61 5.55 18.12
CA MET A 61 14.28 6.03 18.48
C MET A 61 13.56 6.66 17.27
N LYS A 62 14.29 7.45 16.48
CA LYS A 62 13.75 8.05 15.26
C LYS A 62 13.38 6.99 14.21
N GLU A 63 14.28 6.03 13.96
CA GLU A 63 14.03 4.90 13.05
C GLU A 63 12.78 4.12 13.47
N LYS A 64 12.66 3.83 14.76
CA LYS A 64 11.52 3.10 15.30
C LYS A 64 10.20 3.90 15.19
N LYS A 65 10.27 5.22 15.40
CA LYS A 65 9.12 6.12 15.20
C LYS A 65 8.70 6.13 13.74
N ASP A 66 9.63 6.29 12.80
CA ASP A 66 9.35 6.32 11.37
C ASP A 66 8.71 5.00 10.91
N ARG A 67 9.18 3.86 11.43
CA ARG A 67 8.59 2.52 11.16
C ARG A 67 7.16 2.39 11.71
N VAL A 68 6.85 2.98 12.85
CA VAL A 68 5.48 3.01 13.39
C VAL A 68 4.58 3.92 12.56
N ASP A 69 5.08 5.07 12.12
CA ASP A 69 4.34 5.97 11.25
C ASP A 69 4.03 5.32 9.89
N ASP A 70 4.98 4.59 9.30
CA ASP A 70 4.79 3.79 8.08
C ASP A 70 3.71 2.72 8.27
N ALA A 71 3.77 1.98 9.38
CA ALA A 71 2.77 0.96 9.70
C ALA A 71 1.35 1.57 9.86
N LEU A 72 1.25 2.77 10.44
CA LEU A 72 -0.02 3.48 10.56
C LEU A 72 -0.58 3.89 9.20
N HIS A 73 0.27 4.42 8.30
CA HIS A 73 -0.13 4.81 6.95
C HIS A 73 -0.53 3.59 6.12
N ALA A 74 0.23 2.49 6.20
CA ALA A 74 -0.09 1.23 5.54
C ALA A 74 -1.43 0.65 6.04
N THR A 75 -1.69 0.71 7.35
CA THR A 75 -2.96 0.25 7.94
C THR A 75 -4.14 1.07 7.43
N ARG A 76 -4.00 2.39 7.34
CA ARG A 76 -5.05 3.26 6.77
C ARG A 76 -5.33 2.93 5.31
N ALA A 77 -4.29 2.80 4.50
CA ALA A 77 -4.42 2.42 3.10
C ALA A 77 -5.09 1.04 2.92
N ALA A 78 -4.77 0.09 3.81
CA ALA A 78 -5.39 -1.24 3.81
C ALA A 78 -6.88 -1.21 4.21
N ILE A 79 -7.29 -0.29 5.08
CA ILE A 79 -8.72 -0.10 5.42
C ILE A 79 -9.50 0.44 4.22
N GLU A 80 -8.89 1.26 3.38
CA GLU A 80 -9.55 1.88 2.23
C GLU A 80 -9.76 0.92 1.06
N GLU A 81 -8.74 0.16 0.67
CA GLU A 81 -8.76 -0.68 -0.55
C GLU A 81 -8.45 -2.16 -0.27
N GLY A 82 -8.30 -2.55 0.99
CA GLY A 82 -7.96 -3.92 1.35
C GLY A 82 -6.46 -4.23 1.20
N THR A 83 -6.15 -5.51 1.28
CA THR A 83 -4.78 -6.05 1.21
C THR A 83 -4.61 -7.03 0.07
N VAL A 84 -3.39 -7.14 -0.42
CA VAL A 84 -2.94 -8.10 -1.44
C VAL A 84 -1.74 -8.88 -0.92
N PRO A 85 -1.39 -10.04 -1.51
CA PRO A 85 -0.15 -10.73 -1.15
C PRO A 85 1.05 -9.80 -1.38
N GLY A 86 1.90 -9.71 -0.36
CA GLY A 86 3.07 -8.85 -0.37
C GLY A 86 4.25 -9.40 -1.16
N GLY A 87 5.42 -8.82 -0.94
CA GLY A 87 6.65 -9.31 -1.55
C GLY A 87 6.71 -9.20 -3.08
N GLY A 88 5.91 -8.31 -3.68
CA GLY A 88 5.83 -8.14 -5.13
C GLY A 88 4.96 -9.18 -5.85
N VAL A 89 4.33 -10.12 -5.13
CA VAL A 89 3.51 -11.19 -5.73
C VAL A 89 2.26 -10.63 -6.39
N ALA A 90 1.65 -9.59 -5.85
CA ALA A 90 0.49 -8.93 -6.45
C ALA A 90 0.76 -8.49 -7.90
N TYR A 91 1.94 -7.93 -8.16
CA TYR A 91 2.34 -7.55 -9.52
C TYR A 91 2.54 -8.76 -10.45
N ILE A 92 3.12 -9.85 -9.94
CA ILE A 92 3.28 -11.09 -10.71
C ILE A 92 1.91 -11.66 -11.12
N ARG A 93 0.91 -11.60 -10.24
CA ARG A 93 -0.47 -12.02 -10.56
C ARG A 93 -1.15 -11.08 -11.55
N ALA A 94 -0.83 -9.78 -11.50
CA ALA A 94 -1.36 -8.80 -12.45
C ALA A 94 -0.86 -9.02 -13.90
N ILE A 95 0.23 -9.76 -14.12
CA ILE A 95 0.70 -10.10 -15.47
C ILE A 95 -0.39 -10.83 -16.26
N GLU A 96 -1.18 -11.68 -15.61
CA GLU A 96 -2.26 -12.44 -16.26
C GLU A 96 -3.29 -11.49 -16.92
N ALA A 97 -3.55 -10.32 -16.33
CA ALA A 97 -4.45 -9.32 -16.92
C ALA A 97 -3.87 -8.65 -18.18
N LEU A 98 -2.57 -8.74 -18.38
CA LEU A 98 -1.88 -8.23 -19.58
C LEU A 98 -1.71 -9.30 -20.66
N GLU A 99 -1.99 -10.57 -20.35
CA GLU A 99 -1.92 -11.65 -21.32
C GLU A 99 -3.03 -11.51 -22.36
N GLY A 100 -2.64 -11.50 -23.63
CA GLY A 100 -3.57 -11.31 -24.74
C GLY A 100 -3.94 -9.85 -25.04
N LEU A 101 -3.49 -8.89 -24.25
CA LEU A 101 -3.62 -7.48 -24.59
C LEU A 101 -2.74 -7.18 -25.82
N LYS A 102 -3.33 -6.50 -26.79
CA LYS A 102 -2.62 -6.04 -28.00
C LYS A 102 -2.86 -4.56 -28.17
N GLY A 103 -1.80 -3.83 -28.52
CA GLY A 103 -1.92 -2.45 -28.94
C GLY A 103 -2.59 -2.31 -30.30
N GLU A 104 -3.01 -1.11 -30.65
CA GLU A 104 -3.53 -0.79 -31.98
C GLU A 104 -2.42 -0.81 -33.05
N ASN A 105 -1.16 -0.72 -32.62
CA ASN A 105 0.04 -0.77 -33.46
C ASN A 105 1.19 -1.52 -32.75
N GLU A 106 2.33 -1.67 -33.43
CA GLU A 106 3.51 -2.39 -32.91
C GLU A 106 4.16 -1.66 -31.73
N ASP A 107 4.15 -0.32 -31.72
CA ASP A 107 4.74 0.49 -30.65
C ASP A 107 3.97 0.34 -29.35
N GLU A 108 2.64 0.37 -29.41
CA GLU A 108 1.78 0.11 -28.26
C GLU A 108 1.93 -1.32 -27.74
N THR A 109 2.03 -2.30 -28.63
CA THR A 109 2.28 -3.69 -28.24
C THR A 109 3.62 -3.82 -27.52
N THR A 110 4.66 -3.14 -28.03
CA THR A 110 5.98 -3.07 -27.38
C THR A 110 5.87 -2.42 -26.00
N GLY A 111 5.09 -1.35 -25.86
CA GLY A 111 4.82 -0.70 -24.56
C GLY A 111 4.19 -1.68 -23.53
N ILE A 112 3.23 -2.49 -23.96
CA ILE A 112 2.62 -3.53 -23.11
C ILE A 112 3.68 -4.55 -22.65
N GLU A 113 4.55 -5.01 -23.55
CA GLU A 113 5.62 -5.94 -23.17
C GLU A 113 6.66 -5.32 -22.22
N ILE A 114 6.95 -4.02 -22.38
CA ILE A 114 7.81 -3.29 -21.43
C ILE A 114 7.18 -3.29 -20.03
N VAL A 115 5.87 -3.00 -19.92
CA VAL A 115 5.17 -3.01 -18.63
C VAL A 115 5.18 -4.42 -18.03
N LYS A 116 4.87 -5.47 -18.80
CA LYS A 116 4.93 -6.87 -18.34
C LYS A 116 6.30 -7.21 -17.75
N ARG A 117 7.36 -6.76 -18.39
CA ARG A 117 8.72 -7.00 -17.90
C ARG A 117 9.04 -6.18 -16.65
N ALA A 118 8.61 -4.91 -16.60
CA ALA A 118 8.88 -4.01 -15.51
C ALA A 118 8.21 -4.42 -14.18
N ILE A 119 6.99 -4.94 -14.23
CA ILE A 119 6.26 -5.32 -13.02
C ILE A 119 6.81 -6.58 -12.31
N GLU A 120 7.79 -7.29 -12.91
CA GLU A 120 8.55 -8.33 -12.22
C GLU A 120 9.65 -7.76 -11.29
N GLU A 121 10.13 -6.55 -11.56
CA GLU A 121 11.30 -5.99 -10.89
C GLU A 121 11.12 -5.80 -9.37
N PRO A 122 9.95 -5.44 -8.82
CA PRO A 122 9.78 -5.37 -7.37
C PRO A 122 10.13 -6.69 -6.65
N LEU A 123 9.63 -7.82 -7.16
CA LEU A 123 10.00 -9.14 -6.58
C LEU A 123 11.48 -9.45 -6.82
N ARG A 124 12.02 -9.18 -8.01
CA ARG A 124 13.45 -9.40 -8.31
C ARG A 124 14.34 -8.64 -7.34
N GLN A 125 14.00 -7.38 -7.08
CA GLN A 125 14.79 -6.53 -6.18
C GLN A 125 14.74 -7.03 -4.74
N ILE A 126 13.57 -7.44 -4.25
CA ILE A 126 13.43 -8.03 -2.90
C ILE A 126 14.31 -9.28 -2.77
N VAL A 127 14.29 -10.14 -3.78
CA VAL A 127 15.09 -11.37 -3.80
C VAL A 127 16.58 -11.07 -3.87
N ALA A 128 16.99 -10.12 -4.71
CA ALA A 128 18.37 -9.67 -4.81
C ALA A 128 18.89 -9.08 -3.50
N ASN A 129 18.06 -8.28 -2.80
CA ASN A 129 18.39 -7.74 -1.47
C ASN A 129 18.56 -8.85 -0.42
N ALA A 130 17.88 -9.99 -0.59
CA ALA A 130 18.07 -11.18 0.24
C ALA A 130 19.28 -12.06 -0.20
N GLY A 131 20.06 -11.62 -1.19
CA GLY A 131 21.23 -12.33 -1.67
C GLY A 131 20.93 -13.55 -2.55
N LYS A 132 19.76 -13.60 -3.16
CA LYS A 132 19.31 -14.72 -3.99
C LYS A 132 19.14 -14.31 -5.47
N GLU A 133 19.05 -15.33 -6.35
CA GLU A 133 18.85 -15.11 -7.77
C GLU A 133 17.38 -14.82 -8.10
N GLY A 134 17.10 -13.57 -8.49
CA GLY A 134 15.74 -13.08 -8.72
C GLY A 134 15.01 -13.80 -9.85
N ALA A 135 15.71 -14.18 -10.94
CA ALA A 135 15.10 -14.84 -12.08
C ALA A 135 14.47 -16.19 -11.71
N VAL A 136 15.18 -17.00 -10.92
CA VAL A 136 14.72 -18.30 -10.46
C VAL A 136 13.48 -18.18 -9.57
N VAL A 137 13.50 -17.21 -8.64
CA VAL A 137 12.39 -17.00 -7.72
C VAL A 137 11.15 -16.48 -8.46
N VAL A 138 11.31 -15.52 -9.37
CA VAL A 138 10.19 -14.99 -10.19
C VAL A 138 9.56 -16.12 -11.00
N GLN A 139 10.35 -16.96 -11.65
CA GLN A 139 9.84 -18.09 -12.42
C GLN A 139 9.00 -19.02 -11.53
N LYS A 140 9.52 -19.39 -10.38
CA LYS A 140 8.82 -20.29 -9.45
C LYS A 140 7.54 -19.68 -8.87
N VAL A 141 7.53 -18.36 -8.62
CA VAL A 141 6.32 -17.64 -8.18
C VAL A 141 5.29 -17.57 -9.28
N LYS A 142 5.68 -17.38 -10.55
CA LYS A 142 4.78 -17.42 -11.72
C LYS A 142 4.08 -18.76 -11.89
N GLU A 143 4.76 -19.86 -11.62
CA GLU A 143 4.19 -21.22 -11.68
C GLU A 143 3.15 -21.46 -10.57
N GLY A 144 3.25 -20.72 -9.47
CA GLY A 144 2.28 -20.77 -8.38
C GLY A 144 1.03 -19.96 -8.66
N LYS A 145 0.00 -20.13 -7.82
CA LYS A 145 -1.30 -19.45 -7.94
C LYS A 145 -1.68 -18.73 -6.64
N GLY A 146 -2.58 -17.75 -6.78
CA GLY A 146 -3.11 -17.00 -5.63
C GLY A 146 -1.99 -16.36 -4.82
N ASP A 147 -2.01 -16.56 -3.51
CA ASP A 147 -1.10 -15.94 -2.54
C ASP A 147 0.25 -16.65 -2.42
N PHE A 148 0.51 -17.69 -3.23
CA PHE A 148 1.79 -18.37 -3.22
C PHE A 148 2.91 -17.44 -3.66
N GLY A 149 3.94 -17.32 -2.82
CA GLY A 149 5.08 -16.44 -3.10
C GLY A 149 6.32 -16.83 -2.31
N TYR A 150 7.34 -16.00 -2.42
CA TYR A 150 8.61 -16.18 -1.72
C TYR A 150 8.72 -15.23 -0.54
N ASN A 151 8.87 -15.79 0.66
CA ASN A 151 9.12 -15.05 1.89
C ASN A 151 10.63 -14.87 2.07
N ALA A 152 11.13 -13.69 1.71
CA ALA A 152 12.55 -13.36 1.78
C ALA A 152 13.13 -13.39 3.21
N ARG A 153 12.28 -13.19 4.24
CA ARG A 153 12.71 -13.22 5.64
C ARG A 153 13.04 -14.64 6.12
N THR A 154 12.26 -15.63 5.67
CA THR A 154 12.38 -17.03 6.11
C THR A 154 13.03 -17.94 5.08
N ASP A 155 13.33 -17.42 3.89
CA ASP A 155 13.84 -18.16 2.72
C ASP A 155 12.92 -19.33 2.32
N LYS A 156 11.59 -19.10 2.33
CA LYS A 156 10.59 -20.13 2.04
C LYS A 156 9.59 -19.69 1.00
N TYR A 157 9.09 -20.69 0.27
CA TYR A 157 7.93 -20.52 -0.61
C TYR A 157 6.68 -20.99 0.14
N GLU A 158 5.72 -20.09 0.31
CA GLU A 158 4.53 -20.32 1.12
C GLU A 158 3.36 -19.43 0.70
N ASN A 159 2.19 -19.63 1.31
CA ASN A 159 1.09 -18.67 1.20
C ASN A 159 1.44 -17.41 1.99
N LEU A 160 1.68 -16.30 1.29
CA LEU A 160 2.15 -15.06 1.90
C LEU A 160 1.08 -14.39 2.76
N CYS A 161 -0.18 -14.44 2.36
CA CYS A 161 -1.28 -13.90 3.17
C CYS A 161 -1.40 -14.65 4.51
N ALA A 162 -1.33 -15.98 4.49
CA ALA A 162 -1.33 -16.79 5.71
C ALA A 162 -0.08 -16.56 6.58
N ALA A 163 1.07 -16.26 5.97
CA ALA A 163 2.31 -15.93 6.66
C ALA A 163 2.35 -14.49 7.19
N GLY A 164 1.33 -13.67 6.93
CA GLY A 164 1.28 -12.26 7.33
C GLY A 164 2.14 -11.32 6.47
N VAL A 165 2.58 -11.78 5.30
CA VAL A 165 3.32 -10.97 4.31
C VAL A 165 2.30 -10.38 3.33
N ILE A 166 1.77 -9.23 3.68
CA ILE A 166 0.70 -8.53 2.95
C ILE A 166 1.10 -7.09 2.68
N ASP A 167 0.62 -6.55 1.57
CA ASP A 167 0.75 -5.15 1.21
C ASP A 167 -0.64 -4.50 1.07
N PRO A 168 -0.80 -3.20 1.37
CA PRO A 168 -2.04 -2.47 1.07
C PRO A 168 -2.24 -2.38 -0.45
N ALA A 169 -3.42 -2.73 -0.94
CA ALA A 169 -3.74 -2.67 -2.38
C ALA A 169 -3.57 -1.25 -2.94
N LYS A 170 -3.99 -0.23 -2.20
CA LYS A 170 -3.83 1.18 -2.57
C LYS A 170 -2.36 1.54 -2.82
N VAL A 171 -1.45 1.09 -1.95
CA VAL A 171 -0.01 1.41 -2.07
C VAL A 171 0.58 0.78 -3.33
N THR A 172 0.30 -0.50 -3.59
CA THR A 172 0.81 -1.19 -4.78
C THR A 172 0.26 -0.58 -6.07
N ARG A 173 -1.03 -0.25 -6.11
CA ARG A 173 -1.68 0.40 -7.25
C ARG A 173 -1.09 1.77 -7.54
N VAL A 174 -1.05 2.66 -6.54
CA VAL A 174 -0.56 4.03 -6.68
C VAL A 174 0.94 4.05 -7.04
N ALA A 175 1.73 3.12 -6.52
CA ALA A 175 3.13 3.00 -6.88
C ALA A 175 3.31 2.72 -8.38
N LEU A 176 2.52 1.80 -8.94
CA LEU A 176 2.55 1.50 -10.37
C LEU A 176 2.05 2.67 -11.23
N GLU A 177 0.95 3.32 -10.83
CA GLU A 177 0.41 4.51 -11.52
C GLU A 177 1.43 5.66 -11.57
N ASN A 178 2.06 5.97 -10.46
CA ASN A 178 3.07 7.00 -10.38
C ASN A 178 4.32 6.64 -11.20
N ALA A 179 4.77 5.39 -11.14
CA ALA A 179 5.90 4.92 -11.94
C ALA A 179 5.61 5.04 -13.45
N ALA A 180 4.43 4.64 -13.89
CA ALA A 180 4.01 4.75 -15.28
C ALA A 180 3.90 6.22 -15.73
N SER A 181 3.35 7.10 -14.88
CA SER A 181 3.26 8.53 -15.16
C SER A 181 4.62 9.16 -15.36
N ILE A 182 5.58 8.88 -14.48
CA ILE A 182 6.95 9.41 -14.58
C ILE A 182 7.68 8.82 -15.80
N ALA A 183 7.55 7.51 -16.05
CA ALA A 183 8.15 6.87 -17.21
C ALA A 183 7.61 7.47 -18.53
N GLY A 184 6.29 7.68 -18.62
CA GLY A 184 5.67 8.32 -19.78
C GLY A 184 6.20 9.77 -20.01
N MET A 185 6.34 10.52 -18.94
CA MET A 185 6.90 11.88 -19.00
C MET A 185 8.37 11.86 -19.44
N PHE A 186 9.15 10.92 -18.92
CA PHE A 186 10.56 10.76 -19.28
C PHE A 186 10.76 10.35 -20.74
N LEU A 187 9.86 9.54 -21.29
CA LEU A 187 9.92 9.13 -22.70
C LEU A 187 9.52 10.24 -23.68
N THR A 188 8.80 11.26 -23.22
CA THR A 188 8.31 12.36 -24.06
C THR A 188 9.14 13.65 -23.95
N THR A 189 10.17 13.66 -23.12
CA THR A 189 11.16 14.75 -22.98
C THR A 189 12.48 14.41 -23.65
#